data_7f498d6d7e12dc4e6ccd18fbbf68007d
#
_entry.id   7f498d6d7e12dc4e6ccd18fbbf68007d
#
_cell.length_a   1.000
_cell.length_b   1.000
_cell.length_c   1.000
_cell.angle_alpha   90.00
_cell.angle_beta   90.00
_cell.angle_gamma   90.00
#
_symmetry.space_group_name_H-M   'P 1'
#
loop_
_entity.id
_entity.type
_entity.pdbx_description
1 polymer ?
#
loop_
_entity_poly.entity_id
_entity_poly.type
_entity_poly.pdbx_seq_one_letter_code
_entity_poly.pdbx_strand_id
1 'polypeptide(L)'
;QINILVGTIIASFQASAVSYLYYADRIYQINLAIAGIAIGVVILPQLSKYVHLKKKTKILVIQNKALELSMFLSLPASIALSIGSEQIISALFGYGSFSEEAVYNSAKALYYFGLGLPAFALIKVFSTFFFANHDTKTPFYISLTSVALNIFLSLYFFKSFGFIIIPIATTISSWFNSIVLFIFLKNKNLFSFNKIFLIKFFKIIFASIMMGLFFRFLVLFFENQLLYDYYLKSLYLIWSVFLGFIFYLLLSLLIKAFKYEDIKLKY
;
A
#
# COMPACT_ATOMS: atom_id res chain seq x y z
N GLN A 1 14.43 4.22 7.31
CA GLN A 1 14.94 3.35 8.41
C GLN A 1 14.80 4.01 9.79
N ILE A 2 15.01 5.32 9.92
CA ILE A 2 14.86 6.04 11.20
C ILE A 2 13.45 5.83 11.78
N ASN A 3 12.42 5.89 10.96
CA ASN A 3 11.04 5.72 11.38
C ASN A 3 10.77 4.34 11.98
N ILE A 4 11.34 3.28 11.39
CA ILE A 4 11.24 1.91 11.91
C ILE A 4 11.94 1.81 13.27
N LEU A 5 13.14 2.35 13.38
CA LEU A 5 13.92 2.32 14.62
C LEU A 5 13.18 3.03 15.75
N VAL A 6 12.71 4.25 15.51
CA VAL A 6 11.97 5.03 16.54
C VAL A 6 10.65 4.32 16.87
N GLY A 7 9.93 3.80 15.89
CA GLY A 7 8.72 3.03 16.12
C GLY A 7 8.97 1.79 17.00
N THR A 8 10.07 1.07 16.77
CA THR A 8 10.48 -0.09 17.58
C THR A 8 10.80 0.33 19.03
N ILE A 9 11.52 1.45 19.22
CA ILE A 9 11.82 1.98 20.56
C ILE A 9 10.52 2.33 21.30
N ILE A 10 9.59 3.04 20.64
CA ILE A 10 8.29 3.39 21.25
C ILE A 10 7.49 2.12 21.56
N ALA A 11 7.45 1.13 20.65
CA ALA A 11 6.76 -0.12 20.86
C ALA A 11 7.32 -0.92 22.06
N SER A 12 8.62 -0.82 22.33
CA SER A 12 9.27 -1.56 23.43
C SER A 12 8.75 -1.18 24.84
N PHE A 13 8.06 -0.06 24.97
CA PHE A 13 7.39 0.32 26.22
C PHE A 13 6.15 -0.52 26.54
N GLN A 14 5.67 -1.34 25.59
CA GLN A 14 4.55 -2.24 25.81
C GLN A 14 4.98 -3.69 25.49
N ALA A 15 4.67 -4.62 26.40
CA ALA A 15 5.02 -6.03 26.24
C ALA A 15 4.49 -6.59 24.91
N SER A 16 5.30 -7.39 24.24
CA SER A 16 5.00 -8.06 22.96
C SER A 16 4.68 -7.16 21.76
N ALA A 17 4.55 -5.84 21.95
CA ALA A 17 4.15 -4.91 20.89
C ALA A 17 5.11 -4.89 19.70
N VAL A 18 6.43 -5.02 19.96
CA VAL A 18 7.45 -5.10 18.90
C VAL A 18 7.19 -6.31 18.00
N SER A 19 6.84 -7.47 18.60
CA SER A 19 6.53 -8.69 17.84
C SER A 19 5.27 -8.50 17.00
N TYR A 20 4.19 -7.94 17.56
CA TYR A 20 2.94 -7.68 16.83
C TYR A 20 3.15 -6.80 15.61
N LEU A 21 3.90 -5.71 15.77
CA LEU A 21 4.25 -4.81 14.68
C LEU A 21 5.15 -5.48 13.64
N TYR A 22 6.10 -6.30 14.07
CA TYR A 22 7.01 -7.02 13.18
C TYR A 22 6.27 -7.93 12.21
N TYR A 23 5.33 -8.76 12.70
CA TYR A 23 4.56 -9.68 11.86
C TYR A 23 3.63 -8.93 10.90
N ALA A 24 2.98 -7.87 11.35
CA ALA A 24 2.15 -7.03 10.51
C ALA A 24 2.97 -6.33 9.39
N ASP A 25 4.14 -5.78 9.74
CA ASP A 25 5.02 -5.08 8.82
C ASP A 25 5.56 -6.01 7.72
N ARG A 26 5.86 -7.28 8.01
CA ARG A 26 6.31 -8.24 7.01
C ARG A 26 5.30 -8.44 5.88
N ILE A 27 4.03 -8.62 6.22
CA ILE A 27 2.96 -8.80 5.22
C ILE A 27 2.77 -7.53 4.39
N TYR A 28 2.74 -6.39 5.06
CA TYR A 28 2.62 -5.10 4.41
C TYR A 28 3.78 -4.82 3.44
N GLN A 29 5.03 -5.10 3.83
CA GLN A 29 6.22 -4.87 3.01
C GLN A 29 6.23 -5.71 1.72
N ILE A 30 5.70 -6.95 1.73
CA ILE A 30 5.61 -7.79 0.52
C ILE A 30 4.78 -7.07 -0.55
N ASN A 31 3.60 -6.57 -0.18
CA ASN A 31 2.71 -5.87 -1.11
C ASN A 31 3.35 -4.56 -1.62
N LEU A 32 4.04 -3.84 -0.73
CA LEU A 32 4.74 -2.62 -1.09
C LEU A 32 5.92 -2.88 -2.04
N ALA A 33 6.63 -3.99 -1.88
CA ALA A 33 7.74 -4.37 -2.75
C ALA A 33 7.25 -4.63 -4.18
N ILE A 34 6.15 -5.36 -4.35
CA ILE A 34 5.55 -5.65 -5.66
C ILE A 34 5.21 -4.34 -6.40
N ALA A 35 4.50 -3.42 -5.75
CA ALA A 35 4.16 -2.12 -6.34
C ALA A 35 5.41 -1.27 -6.63
N GLY A 36 6.41 -1.30 -5.73
CA GLY A 36 7.63 -0.51 -5.84
C GLY A 36 8.58 -0.97 -6.93
N ILE A 37 8.73 -2.28 -7.15
CA ILE A 37 9.60 -2.84 -8.19
C ILE A 37 9.10 -2.44 -9.57
N ALA A 38 7.78 -2.60 -9.81
CA ALA A 38 7.19 -2.24 -11.10
C ALA A 38 7.45 -0.76 -11.47
N ILE A 39 7.42 0.14 -10.49
CA ILE A 39 7.63 1.58 -10.69
C ILE A 39 9.11 1.91 -10.87
N GLY A 40 9.97 1.42 -9.98
CA GLY A 40 11.39 1.78 -9.96
C GLY A 40 12.16 1.26 -11.17
N VAL A 41 11.93 0.00 -11.53
CA VAL A 41 12.71 -0.66 -12.61
C VAL A 41 12.26 -0.23 -14.00
N VAL A 42 10.95 -0.03 -14.20
CA VAL A 42 10.41 0.20 -15.56
C VAL A 42 10.20 1.69 -15.85
N ILE A 43 9.72 2.45 -14.90
CA ILE A 43 9.22 3.81 -15.13
C ILE A 43 10.31 4.85 -15.02
N LEU A 44 11.21 4.75 -14.03
CA LEU A 44 12.27 5.75 -13.83
C LEU A 44 13.19 5.92 -15.05
N PRO A 45 13.73 4.85 -15.67
CA PRO A 45 14.59 5.01 -16.84
C PRO A 45 13.90 5.66 -18.04
N GLN A 46 12.62 5.26 -18.29
CA GLN A 46 11.85 5.83 -19.39
C GLN A 46 11.52 7.31 -19.13
N LEU A 47 11.11 7.64 -17.91
CA LEU A 47 10.78 9.01 -17.54
C LEU A 47 12.01 9.92 -17.67
N SER A 48 13.17 9.50 -17.14
CA SER A 48 14.42 10.24 -17.23
C SER A 48 14.85 10.48 -18.68
N LYS A 49 14.71 9.46 -19.56
CA LYS A 49 14.97 9.59 -21.00
C LYS A 49 14.11 10.69 -21.63
N TYR A 50 12.80 10.70 -21.37
CA TYR A 50 11.91 11.68 -22.00
C TYR A 50 11.99 13.07 -21.36
N VAL A 51 12.37 13.16 -20.10
CA VAL A 51 12.71 14.44 -19.45
C VAL A 51 13.94 15.04 -20.14
N HIS A 52 14.99 14.26 -20.34
CA HIS A 52 16.19 14.72 -21.07
C HIS A 52 15.86 15.17 -22.50
N LEU A 53 15.01 14.44 -23.20
CA LEU A 53 14.54 14.77 -24.56
C LEU A 53 13.49 15.88 -24.59
N LYS A 54 13.08 16.44 -23.46
CA LYS A 54 12.05 17.51 -23.30
C LYS A 54 10.71 17.18 -23.98
N LYS A 55 10.35 15.89 -24.09
CA LYS A 55 9.10 15.42 -24.73
C LYS A 55 7.92 15.43 -23.74
N LYS A 56 7.37 16.60 -23.44
CA LYS A 56 6.31 16.83 -22.43
C LYS A 56 5.12 15.86 -22.54
N THR A 57 4.60 15.61 -23.73
CA THR A 57 3.46 14.70 -23.93
C THR A 57 3.78 13.27 -23.50
N LYS A 58 4.97 12.75 -23.82
CA LYS A 58 5.40 11.41 -23.43
C LYS A 58 5.65 11.32 -21.93
N ILE A 59 6.20 12.37 -21.31
CA ILE A 59 6.39 12.46 -19.87
C ILE A 59 5.04 12.28 -19.17
N LEU A 60 4.02 13.07 -19.55
CA LEU A 60 2.69 13.00 -18.94
C LEU A 60 2.02 11.63 -19.11
N VAL A 61 2.16 11.00 -20.29
CA VAL A 61 1.62 9.66 -20.53
C VAL A 61 2.26 8.64 -19.58
N ILE A 62 3.58 8.65 -19.45
CA ILE A 62 4.30 7.71 -18.58
C ILE A 62 3.97 7.95 -17.12
N GLN A 63 3.88 9.21 -16.67
CA GLN A 63 3.53 9.56 -15.31
C GLN A 63 2.12 9.07 -14.94
N ASN A 64 1.14 9.31 -15.80
CA ASN A 64 -0.23 8.85 -15.56
C ASN A 64 -0.33 7.32 -15.58
N LYS A 65 0.43 6.65 -16.46
CA LYS A 65 0.50 5.18 -16.49
C LYS A 65 1.16 4.60 -15.25
N ALA A 66 2.18 5.26 -14.70
CA ALA A 66 2.81 4.90 -13.43
C ALA A 66 1.81 4.93 -12.26
N LEU A 67 1.02 6.00 -12.18
CA LEU A 67 -0.02 6.13 -11.18
C LEU A 67 -1.13 5.08 -11.36
N GLU A 68 -1.56 4.84 -12.60
CA GLU A 68 -2.56 3.82 -12.92
C GLU A 68 -2.11 2.44 -12.43
N LEU A 69 -0.88 2.03 -12.78
CA LEU A 69 -0.33 0.74 -12.37
C LEU A 69 -0.16 0.64 -10.84
N SER A 70 0.34 1.71 -10.22
CA SER A 70 0.51 1.78 -8.77
C SER A 70 -0.81 1.61 -8.03
N MET A 71 -1.86 2.32 -8.46
CA MET A 71 -3.19 2.22 -7.84
C MET A 71 -3.87 0.90 -8.15
N PHE A 72 -3.69 0.36 -9.37
CA PHE A 72 -4.20 -0.94 -9.76
C PHE A 72 -3.71 -2.09 -8.88
N LEU A 73 -2.46 -2.00 -8.39
CA LEU A 73 -1.88 -3.01 -7.50
C LEU A 73 -2.16 -2.71 -6.01
N SER A 74 -2.04 -1.45 -5.59
CA SER A 74 -2.07 -1.11 -4.17
C SER A 74 -3.48 -0.99 -3.58
N LEU A 75 -4.48 -0.53 -4.35
CA LEU A 75 -5.85 -0.36 -3.84
C LEU A 75 -6.52 -1.70 -3.48
N PRO A 76 -6.55 -2.72 -4.37
CA PRO A 76 -7.14 -4.01 -4.00
C PRO A 76 -6.39 -4.68 -2.86
N ALA A 77 -5.04 -4.59 -2.84
CA ALA A 77 -4.23 -5.12 -1.75
C ALA A 77 -4.54 -4.42 -0.41
N SER A 78 -4.67 -3.09 -0.41
CA SER A 78 -5.08 -2.32 0.76
C SER A 78 -6.43 -2.79 1.33
N ILE A 79 -7.42 -2.94 0.47
CA ILE A 79 -8.76 -3.39 0.85
C ILE A 79 -8.72 -4.83 1.39
N ALA A 80 -8.00 -5.74 0.73
CA ALA A 80 -7.86 -7.12 1.16
C ALA A 80 -7.17 -7.22 2.52
N LEU A 81 -6.06 -6.47 2.74
CA LEU A 81 -5.37 -6.43 4.01
C LEU A 81 -6.24 -5.83 5.13
N SER A 82 -7.09 -4.85 4.82
CA SER A 82 -7.98 -4.26 5.81
C SER A 82 -9.14 -5.19 6.18
N ILE A 83 -9.75 -5.87 5.20
CA ILE A 83 -10.90 -6.76 5.44
C ILE A 83 -10.47 -8.08 6.08
N GLY A 84 -9.38 -8.66 5.63
CA GLY A 84 -8.91 -9.99 6.03
C GLY A 84 -7.71 -9.99 6.96
N SER A 85 -7.41 -8.89 7.64
CA SER A 85 -6.20 -8.77 8.48
C SER A 85 -6.06 -9.90 9.50
N GLU A 86 -7.16 -10.26 10.17
CA GLU A 86 -7.15 -11.31 11.19
C GLU A 86 -6.95 -12.69 10.57
N GLN A 87 -7.69 -13.02 9.52
CA GLN A 87 -7.56 -14.29 8.81
C GLN A 87 -6.18 -14.44 8.18
N ILE A 88 -5.62 -13.35 7.66
CA ILE A 88 -4.28 -13.34 7.06
C ILE A 88 -3.21 -13.61 8.13
N ILE A 89 -3.24 -12.90 9.25
CA ILE A 89 -2.30 -13.14 10.36
C ILE A 89 -2.49 -14.53 10.94
N SER A 90 -3.73 -14.96 11.21
CA SER A 90 -4.05 -16.28 11.75
C SER A 90 -3.54 -17.40 10.85
N ALA A 91 -3.80 -17.30 9.55
CA ALA A 91 -3.43 -18.35 8.60
C ALA A 91 -1.92 -18.43 8.34
N LEU A 92 -1.19 -17.33 8.46
CA LEU A 92 0.25 -17.30 8.22
C LEU A 92 1.08 -17.60 9.49
N PHE A 93 0.63 -17.10 10.64
CA PHE A 93 1.43 -17.12 11.87
C PHE A 93 0.73 -17.78 13.07
N GLY A 94 -0.60 -17.93 13.06
CA GLY A 94 -1.42 -18.41 14.17
C GLY A 94 -1.25 -19.91 14.43
N TYR A 95 -0.01 -20.36 14.71
CA TYR A 95 0.34 -21.73 14.99
C TYR A 95 1.31 -21.84 16.17
N GLY A 96 1.30 -22.97 16.86
CA GLY A 96 2.24 -23.26 17.94
C GLY A 96 2.12 -22.26 19.10
N SER A 97 3.20 -21.53 19.39
CA SER A 97 3.26 -20.55 20.48
C SER A 97 2.68 -19.17 20.14
N PHE A 98 2.25 -18.95 18.90
CA PHE A 98 1.67 -17.67 18.49
C PHE A 98 0.18 -17.64 18.88
N SER A 99 -0.13 -17.04 20.02
CA SER A 99 -1.48 -17.05 20.62
C SER A 99 -2.52 -16.31 19.79
N GLU A 100 -3.79 -16.61 20.07
CA GLU A 100 -4.93 -15.89 19.48
C GLU A 100 -4.88 -14.37 19.78
N GLU A 101 -4.43 -14.01 20.98
CA GLU A 101 -4.18 -12.61 21.34
C GLU A 101 -3.10 -11.97 20.46
N ALA A 102 -2.02 -12.70 20.16
CA ALA A 102 -0.98 -12.23 19.25
C ALA A 102 -1.51 -12.07 17.82
N VAL A 103 -2.38 -12.98 17.36
CA VAL A 103 -3.09 -12.85 16.08
C VAL A 103 -3.91 -11.56 16.05
N TYR A 104 -4.76 -11.34 17.05
CA TYR A 104 -5.64 -10.18 17.12
C TYR A 104 -4.87 -8.85 17.14
N ASN A 105 -3.83 -8.75 17.96
CA ASN A 105 -3.02 -7.54 18.05
C ASN A 105 -2.20 -7.26 16.79
N SER A 106 -1.62 -8.31 16.18
CA SER A 106 -0.90 -8.16 14.90
C SER A 106 -1.85 -7.82 13.74
N ALA A 107 -3.06 -8.38 13.76
CA ALA A 107 -4.10 -8.08 12.78
C ALA A 107 -4.56 -6.62 12.85
N LYS A 108 -4.74 -6.08 14.06
CA LYS A 108 -5.02 -4.64 14.23
C LYS A 108 -3.93 -3.76 13.62
N ALA A 109 -2.67 -4.10 13.85
CA ALA A 109 -1.57 -3.37 13.26
C ALA A 109 -1.59 -3.48 11.72
N LEU A 110 -1.82 -4.68 11.18
CA LEU A 110 -1.92 -4.92 9.74
C LEU A 110 -3.07 -4.15 9.09
N TYR A 111 -4.22 -4.06 9.76
CA TYR A 111 -5.36 -3.27 9.31
C TYR A 111 -4.95 -1.82 9.03
N TYR A 112 -4.30 -1.16 9.99
CA TYR A 112 -3.89 0.24 9.82
C TYR A 112 -2.75 0.39 8.79
N PHE A 113 -1.77 -0.51 8.76
CA PHE A 113 -0.75 -0.51 7.71
C PHE A 113 -1.38 -0.70 6.31
N GLY A 114 -2.39 -1.56 6.20
CA GLY A 114 -3.12 -1.79 4.97
C GLY A 114 -3.73 -0.50 4.40
N LEU A 115 -4.32 0.34 5.25
CA LEU A 115 -4.87 1.65 4.85
C LEU A 115 -3.79 2.64 4.36
N GLY A 116 -2.55 2.44 4.77
CA GLY A 116 -1.39 3.23 4.33
C GLY A 116 -0.80 2.78 2.99
N LEU A 117 -1.09 1.57 2.53
CA LEU A 117 -0.44 0.96 1.37
C LEU A 117 -0.54 1.80 0.09
N PRO A 118 -1.70 2.37 -0.30
CA PRO A 118 -1.79 3.24 -1.46
C PRO A 118 -0.96 4.52 -1.32
N ALA A 119 -0.90 5.10 -0.12
CA ALA A 119 -0.09 6.30 0.14
C ALA A 119 1.40 6.01 -0.06
N PHE A 120 1.91 4.89 0.43
CA PHE A 120 3.30 4.50 0.23
C PHE A 120 3.63 4.21 -1.25
N ALA A 121 2.69 3.60 -1.97
CA ALA A 121 2.85 3.39 -3.40
C ALA A 121 2.92 4.75 -4.15
N LEU A 122 2.05 5.71 -3.78
CA LEU A 122 2.08 7.08 -4.33
C LEU A 122 3.39 7.80 -4.01
N ILE A 123 3.92 7.70 -2.78
CA ILE A 123 5.21 8.29 -2.41
C ILE A 123 6.32 7.80 -3.35
N LYS A 124 6.36 6.51 -3.65
CA LYS A 124 7.36 5.95 -4.57
C LYS A 124 7.22 6.52 -5.98
N VAL A 125 5.99 6.60 -6.50
CA VAL A 125 5.72 7.18 -7.82
C VAL A 125 6.10 8.66 -7.88
N PHE A 126 5.62 9.46 -6.95
CA PHE A 126 5.86 10.89 -6.94
C PHE A 126 7.33 11.23 -6.73
N SER A 127 8.03 10.52 -5.84
CA SER A 127 9.47 10.69 -5.66
C SER A 127 10.24 10.38 -6.95
N THR A 128 9.82 9.36 -7.70
CA THR A 128 10.41 9.03 -9.02
C THR A 128 10.27 10.18 -10.01
N PHE A 129 9.17 10.94 -9.97
CA PHE A 129 8.98 12.09 -10.84
C PHE A 129 9.95 13.24 -10.51
N PHE A 130 10.24 13.46 -9.23
CA PHE A 130 11.28 14.41 -8.81
C PHE A 130 12.67 13.93 -9.22
N PHE A 131 13.00 12.66 -8.98
CA PHE A 131 14.31 12.11 -9.31
C PHE A 131 14.61 12.18 -10.81
N ALA A 132 13.61 11.91 -11.66
CA ALA A 132 13.74 12.06 -13.11
C ALA A 132 14.05 13.51 -13.54
N ASN A 133 13.67 14.50 -12.73
CA ASN A 133 13.98 15.91 -12.93
C ASN A 133 15.21 16.38 -12.13
N HIS A 134 16.05 15.47 -11.64
CA HIS A 134 17.25 15.74 -10.83
C HIS A 134 16.97 16.48 -9.51
N ASP A 135 15.74 16.47 -9.03
CA ASP A 135 15.35 17.07 -7.75
C ASP A 135 15.27 15.99 -6.67
N THR A 136 16.36 15.74 -5.97
CA THR A 136 16.39 14.82 -4.82
C THR A 136 16.10 15.54 -3.50
N LYS A 137 16.27 16.86 -3.46
CA LYS A 137 16.12 17.66 -2.24
C LYS A 137 14.66 17.77 -1.80
N THR A 138 13.75 18.04 -2.72
CA THR A 138 12.32 18.21 -2.40
C THR A 138 11.72 16.96 -1.73
N PRO A 139 11.84 15.73 -2.29
CA PRO A 139 11.36 14.52 -1.63
C PRO A 139 12.04 14.25 -0.28
N PHE A 140 13.33 14.57 -0.16
CA PHE A 140 14.06 14.39 1.10
C PHE A 140 13.47 15.24 2.23
N TYR A 141 13.28 16.56 2.01
CA TYR A 141 12.72 17.44 3.04
C TYR A 141 11.27 17.08 3.39
N ILE A 142 10.46 16.72 2.39
CA ILE A 142 9.08 16.27 2.63
C ILE A 142 9.06 14.98 3.45
N SER A 143 9.97 14.03 3.15
CA SER A 143 10.10 12.81 3.92
C SER A 143 10.55 13.08 5.35
N LEU A 144 11.46 14.03 5.56
CA LEU A 144 11.93 14.42 6.90
C LEU A 144 10.78 15.01 7.74
N THR A 145 9.97 15.90 7.17
CA THR A 145 8.79 16.46 7.87
C THR A 145 7.75 15.37 8.17
N SER A 146 7.59 14.41 7.27
CA SER A 146 6.69 13.27 7.47
C SER A 146 7.16 12.34 8.60
N VAL A 147 8.47 12.09 8.70
CA VAL A 147 9.07 11.33 9.81
C VAL A 147 8.86 12.07 11.13
N ALA A 148 9.09 13.38 11.15
CA ALA A 148 8.86 14.20 12.36
C ALA A 148 7.39 14.14 12.80
N LEU A 149 6.44 14.23 11.86
CA LEU A 149 5.02 14.07 12.14
C LEU A 149 4.68 12.68 12.70
N ASN A 150 5.24 11.62 12.12
CA ASN A 150 5.06 10.26 12.60
C ASN A 150 5.52 10.10 14.05
N ILE A 151 6.74 10.57 14.35
CA ILE A 151 7.32 10.50 15.70
C ILE A 151 6.48 11.31 16.69
N PHE A 152 6.08 12.52 16.32
CA PHE A 152 5.23 13.36 17.15
C PHE A 152 3.90 12.67 17.49
N LEU A 153 3.19 12.16 16.49
CA LEU A 153 1.90 11.46 16.69
C LEU A 153 2.08 10.21 17.53
N SER A 154 3.13 9.42 17.26
CA SER A 154 3.40 8.19 18.00
C SER A 154 3.67 8.47 19.47
N LEU A 155 4.53 9.45 19.81
CA LEU A 155 4.85 9.79 21.19
C LEU A 155 3.66 10.43 21.94
N TYR A 156 2.98 11.38 21.29
CA TYR A 156 1.90 12.13 21.93
C TYR A 156 0.70 11.24 22.28
N PHE A 157 0.33 10.35 21.37
CA PHE A 157 -0.86 9.52 21.53
C PHE A 157 -0.58 8.11 22.10
N PHE A 158 0.69 7.76 22.38
CA PHE A 158 1.05 6.42 22.87
C PHE A 158 0.31 6.05 24.17
N LYS A 159 0.19 7.00 25.12
CA LYS A 159 -0.53 6.77 26.38
C LYS A 159 -2.01 6.43 26.18
N SER A 160 -2.65 6.95 25.11
CA SER A 160 -4.08 6.77 24.88
C SER A 160 -4.39 5.53 24.03
N PHE A 161 -3.53 5.19 23.05
CA PHE A 161 -3.79 4.13 22.07
C PHE A 161 -2.83 2.94 22.19
N GLY A 162 -1.81 3.02 23.05
CA GLY A 162 -0.76 2.01 23.13
C GLY A 162 0.00 1.85 21.81
N PHE A 163 0.51 0.65 21.55
CA PHE A 163 1.32 0.36 20.35
C PHE A 163 0.59 0.58 19.03
N ILE A 164 -0.75 0.52 19.01
CA ILE A 164 -1.56 0.70 17.79
C ILE A 164 -1.41 2.09 17.18
N ILE A 165 -1.00 3.09 17.98
CA ILE A 165 -0.72 4.42 17.45
C ILE A 165 0.39 4.41 16.40
N ILE A 166 1.34 3.48 16.47
CA ILE A 166 2.49 3.42 15.57
C ILE A 166 2.06 3.16 14.12
N PRO A 167 1.26 2.11 13.80
CA PRO A 167 0.74 1.92 12.45
C PRO A 167 -0.23 3.03 12.03
N ILE A 168 -1.02 3.59 12.94
CA ILE A 168 -1.90 4.73 12.65
C ILE A 168 -1.08 5.96 12.26
N ALA A 169 -0.09 6.35 13.06
CA ALA A 169 0.78 7.48 12.78
C ALA A 169 1.58 7.28 11.49
N THR A 170 2.02 6.04 11.22
CA THR A 170 2.70 5.68 9.98
C THR A 170 1.78 5.87 8.76
N THR A 171 0.53 5.49 8.85
CA THR A 171 -0.46 5.69 7.80
C THR A 171 -0.77 7.16 7.57
N ILE A 172 -1.04 7.92 8.63
CA ILE A 172 -1.31 9.37 8.55
C ILE A 172 -0.12 10.11 7.95
N SER A 173 1.09 9.86 8.43
CA SER A 173 2.29 10.51 7.93
C SER A 173 2.60 10.14 6.48
N SER A 174 2.24 8.93 6.03
CA SER A 174 2.41 8.52 4.64
C SER A 174 1.42 9.23 3.72
N TRP A 175 0.16 9.37 4.11
CA TRP A 175 -0.81 10.17 3.39
C TRP A 175 -0.41 11.64 3.33
N PHE A 176 0.06 12.21 4.45
CA PHE A 176 0.62 13.55 4.47
C PHE A 176 1.78 13.69 3.47
N ASN A 177 2.75 12.78 3.50
CA ASN A 177 3.88 12.79 2.56
C ASN A 177 3.42 12.76 1.11
N SER A 178 2.53 11.83 0.75
CA SER A 178 2.04 11.67 -0.62
C SER A 178 1.29 12.91 -1.12
N ILE A 179 0.46 13.51 -0.26
CA ILE A 179 -0.30 14.73 -0.59
C ILE A 179 0.66 15.90 -0.80
N VAL A 180 1.63 16.10 0.09
CA VAL A 180 2.60 17.20 -0.02
C VAL A 180 3.46 17.03 -1.28
N LEU A 181 3.96 15.81 -1.57
CA LEU A 181 4.68 15.53 -2.82
C LEU A 181 3.85 15.89 -4.04
N PHE A 182 2.57 15.51 -4.06
CA PHE A 182 1.66 15.85 -5.15
C PHE A 182 1.47 17.37 -5.32
N ILE A 183 1.27 18.09 -4.21
CA ILE A 183 1.12 19.58 -4.25
C ILE A 183 2.38 20.22 -4.84
N PHE A 184 3.58 19.79 -4.39
CA PHE A 184 4.83 20.33 -4.91
C PHE A 184 5.06 19.98 -6.40
N LEU A 185 4.69 18.76 -6.86
CA LEU A 185 4.74 18.39 -8.28
C LEU A 185 3.84 19.30 -9.12
N LYS A 186 2.63 19.60 -8.64
CA LYS A 186 1.69 20.49 -9.31
C LYS A 186 2.21 21.93 -9.35
N ASN A 187 2.71 22.45 -8.24
CA ASN A 187 3.24 23.82 -8.16
C ASN A 187 4.47 24.04 -9.05
N LYS A 188 5.31 23.02 -9.21
CA LYS A 188 6.46 23.05 -10.12
C LYS A 188 6.10 22.74 -11.59
N ASN A 189 4.82 22.55 -11.92
CA ASN A 189 4.33 22.16 -13.25
C ASN A 189 5.02 20.87 -13.79
N LEU A 190 5.43 19.96 -12.90
CA LEU A 190 6.09 18.71 -13.26
C LEU A 190 5.10 17.58 -13.52
N PHE A 191 3.82 17.75 -13.17
CA PHE A 191 2.79 16.73 -13.31
C PHE A 191 1.40 17.32 -13.54
N SER A 192 0.59 16.64 -14.35
CA SER A 192 -0.84 16.90 -14.51
C SER A 192 -1.62 15.62 -14.77
N PHE A 193 -2.85 15.55 -14.27
CA PHE A 193 -3.75 14.44 -14.55
C PHE A 193 -4.30 14.51 -15.98
N ASN A 194 -4.31 13.37 -16.65
CA ASN A 194 -5.05 13.17 -17.90
C ASN A 194 -6.49 12.72 -17.57
N LYS A 195 -7.49 13.19 -18.35
CA LYS A 195 -8.89 12.74 -18.22
C LYS A 195 -9.04 11.22 -18.31
N ILE A 196 -8.25 10.56 -19.17
CA ILE A 196 -8.25 9.10 -19.33
C ILE A 196 -7.83 8.43 -18.01
N PHE A 197 -6.79 8.93 -17.35
CA PHE A 197 -6.35 8.44 -16.05
C PHE A 197 -7.46 8.56 -15.00
N LEU A 198 -8.11 9.72 -14.90
CA LEU A 198 -9.16 9.94 -13.92
C LEU A 198 -10.31 8.93 -14.10
N ILE A 199 -10.76 8.70 -15.32
CA ILE A 199 -11.80 7.70 -15.60
C ILE A 199 -11.36 6.29 -15.19
N LYS A 200 -10.13 5.90 -15.55
CA LYS A 200 -9.56 4.60 -15.16
C LYS A 200 -9.40 4.48 -13.65
N PHE A 201 -8.97 5.55 -12.97
CA PHE A 201 -8.79 5.57 -11.52
C PHE A 201 -10.11 5.29 -10.78
N PHE A 202 -11.21 5.93 -11.17
CA PHE A 202 -12.52 5.63 -10.60
C PHE A 202 -12.97 4.19 -10.88
N LYS A 203 -12.67 3.65 -12.07
CA LYS A 203 -12.94 2.24 -12.37
C LYS A 203 -12.10 1.28 -11.51
N ILE A 204 -10.83 1.60 -11.25
CA ILE A 204 -9.96 0.83 -10.37
C ILE A 204 -10.52 0.85 -8.94
N ILE A 205 -10.93 2.01 -8.43
CA ILE A 205 -11.56 2.11 -7.10
C ILE A 205 -12.81 1.23 -7.05
N PHE A 206 -13.69 1.34 -8.04
CA PHE A 206 -14.90 0.53 -8.10
C PHE A 206 -14.61 -0.98 -8.13
N ALA A 207 -13.68 -1.41 -8.99
CA ALA A 207 -13.27 -2.82 -9.05
C ALA A 207 -12.66 -3.31 -7.74
N SER A 208 -11.87 -2.47 -7.06
CA SER A 208 -11.24 -2.79 -5.78
C SER A 208 -12.27 -2.91 -4.66
N ILE A 209 -13.29 -2.04 -4.62
CA ILE A 209 -14.39 -2.13 -3.65
C ILE A 209 -15.21 -3.40 -3.90
N MET A 210 -15.58 -3.69 -5.14
CA MET A 210 -16.35 -4.90 -5.48
C MET A 210 -15.55 -6.16 -5.15
N MET A 211 -14.25 -6.19 -5.40
CA MET A 211 -13.37 -7.27 -4.96
C MET A 211 -13.36 -7.39 -3.44
N GLY A 212 -13.31 -6.28 -2.72
CA GLY A 212 -13.36 -6.27 -1.26
C GLY A 212 -14.66 -6.87 -0.71
N LEU A 213 -15.81 -6.52 -1.30
CA LEU A 213 -17.11 -7.10 -0.93
C LEU A 213 -17.15 -8.61 -1.24
N PHE A 214 -16.63 -9.03 -2.38
CA PHE A 214 -16.54 -10.45 -2.73
C PHE A 214 -15.59 -11.20 -1.79
N PHE A 215 -14.43 -10.63 -1.46
CA PHE A 215 -13.49 -11.21 -0.49
C PHE A 215 -14.11 -11.31 0.90
N ARG A 216 -14.84 -10.27 1.35
CA ARG A 216 -15.60 -10.32 2.60
C ARG A 216 -16.63 -11.44 2.60
N PHE A 217 -17.35 -11.61 1.50
CA PHE A 217 -18.30 -12.73 1.34
C PHE A 217 -17.59 -14.08 1.46
N LEU A 218 -16.43 -14.27 0.83
CA LEU A 218 -15.66 -15.51 0.94
C LEU A 218 -15.16 -15.77 2.36
N VAL A 219 -14.69 -14.73 3.07
CA VAL A 219 -14.28 -14.83 4.46
C VAL A 219 -15.44 -15.27 5.36
N LEU A 220 -16.64 -14.73 5.14
CA LEU A 220 -17.84 -15.15 5.88
C LEU A 220 -18.31 -16.55 5.49
N PHE A 221 -18.23 -16.90 4.19
CA PHE A 221 -18.64 -18.22 3.71
C PHE A 221 -17.73 -19.34 4.26
N PHE A 222 -16.45 -19.08 4.43
CA PHE A 222 -15.47 -20.00 5.01
C PHE A 222 -15.19 -19.69 6.49
N GLU A 223 -16.08 -19.03 7.22
CA GLU A 223 -15.86 -18.60 8.59
C GLU A 223 -15.39 -19.76 9.49
N ASN A 224 -16.08 -20.91 9.46
CA ASN A 224 -15.72 -22.09 10.24
C ASN A 224 -14.33 -22.68 9.87
N GLN A 225 -13.94 -22.58 8.62
CA GLN A 225 -12.65 -23.07 8.13
C GLN A 225 -11.50 -22.06 8.32
N LEU A 226 -11.81 -20.83 8.67
CA LEU A 226 -10.85 -19.77 8.96
C LEU A 226 -10.65 -19.52 10.45
N LEU A 227 -11.32 -20.30 11.33
CA LEU A 227 -11.12 -20.26 12.77
C LEU A 227 -9.67 -20.53 13.16
N TYR A 228 -9.26 -19.95 14.29
CA TYR A 228 -7.87 -20.05 14.77
C TYR A 228 -7.37 -21.49 14.90
N ASP A 229 -8.19 -22.40 15.41
CA ASP A 229 -7.81 -23.81 15.64
C ASP A 229 -7.95 -24.71 14.40
N TYR A 230 -8.49 -24.19 13.29
CA TYR A 230 -8.72 -25.02 12.12
C TYR A 230 -7.42 -25.33 11.37
N TYR A 231 -7.10 -26.63 11.20
CA TYR A 231 -5.82 -27.10 10.67
C TYR A 231 -5.52 -26.59 9.23
N LEU A 232 -6.53 -26.53 8.36
CA LEU A 232 -6.38 -26.14 6.94
C LEU A 232 -6.69 -24.66 6.67
N LYS A 233 -6.76 -23.79 7.69
CA LYS A 233 -7.13 -22.37 7.52
C LYS A 233 -6.29 -21.62 6.47
N SER A 234 -4.99 -21.95 6.35
CA SER A 234 -4.11 -21.35 5.33
C SER A 234 -4.55 -21.69 3.92
N LEU A 235 -5.00 -22.91 3.68
CA LEU A 235 -5.45 -23.36 2.37
C LEU A 235 -6.74 -22.62 1.96
N TYR A 236 -7.72 -22.49 2.87
CA TYR A 236 -8.95 -21.75 2.61
C TYR A 236 -8.70 -20.26 2.43
N LEU A 237 -7.75 -19.67 3.16
CA LEU A 237 -7.34 -18.30 2.92
C LEU A 237 -6.72 -18.12 1.53
N ILE A 238 -5.78 -19.01 1.13
CA ILE A 238 -5.15 -18.94 -0.19
C ILE A 238 -6.22 -19.02 -1.30
N TRP A 239 -7.19 -19.93 -1.18
CA TRP A 239 -8.30 -20.01 -2.11
C TRP A 239 -9.14 -18.73 -2.14
N SER A 240 -9.47 -18.15 -0.98
CA SER A 240 -10.25 -16.92 -0.89
C SER A 240 -9.51 -15.74 -1.53
N VAL A 241 -8.20 -15.61 -1.28
CA VAL A 241 -7.37 -14.56 -1.90
C VAL A 241 -7.26 -14.78 -3.41
N PHE A 242 -7.04 -16.02 -3.85
CA PHE A 242 -6.94 -16.37 -5.26
C PHE A 242 -8.24 -16.06 -6.03
N LEU A 243 -9.39 -16.47 -5.49
CA LEU A 243 -10.70 -16.18 -6.08
C LEU A 243 -10.98 -14.67 -6.11
N GLY A 244 -10.66 -13.97 -5.02
CA GLY A 244 -10.77 -12.51 -4.96
C GLY A 244 -9.90 -11.81 -6.01
N PHE A 245 -8.67 -12.28 -6.21
CA PHE A 245 -7.76 -11.76 -7.22
C PHE A 245 -8.28 -12.01 -8.65
N ILE A 246 -8.75 -13.22 -8.94
CA ILE A 246 -9.37 -13.55 -10.25
C ILE A 246 -10.58 -12.65 -10.49
N PHE A 247 -11.47 -12.52 -9.52
CA PHE A 247 -12.64 -11.65 -9.62
C PHE A 247 -12.24 -10.21 -9.92
N TYR A 248 -11.23 -9.68 -9.24
CA TYR A 248 -10.70 -8.34 -9.50
C TYR A 248 -10.18 -8.17 -10.91
N LEU A 249 -9.38 -9.14 -11.41
CA LEU A 249 -8.85 -9.10 -12.77
C LEU A 249 -9.96 -9.15 -13.82
N LEU A 250 -10.89 -10.08 -13.69
CA LEU A 250 -12.02 -10.22 -14.62
C LEU A 250 -12.89 -8.95 -14.65
N LEU A 251 -13.24 -8.42 -13.47
CA LEU A 251 -14.02 -7.19 -13.38
C LEU A 251 -13.27 -6.00 -13.99
N SER A 252 -11.97 -5.86 -13.70
CA SER A 252 -11.14 -4.79 -14.24
C SER A 252 -11.03 -4.83 -15.77
N LEU A 253 -10.98 -6.02 -16.36
CA LEU A 253 -11.00 -6.20 -17.81
C LEU A 253 -12.38 -5.86 -18.41
N LEU A 254 -13.46 -6.32 -17.78
CA LEU A 254 -14.84 -6.07 -18.23
C LEU A 254 -15.17 -4.58 -18.26
N ILE A 255 -14.85 -3.85 -17.20
CA ILE A 255 -15.10 -2.40 -17.14
C ILE A 255 -14.05 -1.57 -17.87
N LYS A 256 -13.05 -2.22 -18.48
CA LYS A 256 -11.92 -1.56 -19.16
C LYS A 256 -11.17 -0.58 -18.22
N ALA A 257 -11.02 -0.95 -16.95
CA ALA A 257 -10.15 -0.25 -15.99
C ALA A 257 -8.70 -0.50 -16.33
N PHE A 258 -8.39 -1.70 -16.84
CA PHE A 258 -7.08 -2.13 -17.29
C PHE A 258 -7.21 -2.84 -18.63
N LYS A 259 -6.27 -2.59 -19.55
CA LYS A 259 -6.20 -3.26 -20.86
C LYS A 259 -4.94 -4.09 -20.91
N TYR A 260 -5.01 -5.24 -21.59
CA TYR A 260 -3.82 -6.08 -21.81
C TYR A 260 -2.67 -5.32 -22.50
N GLU A 261 -3.00 -4.33 -23.34
CA GLU A 261 -2.03 -3.44 -23.98
C GLU A 261 -1.29 -2.53 -22.98
N ASP A 262 -1.88 -2.29 -21.80
CA ASP A 262 -1.27 -1.48 -20.75
C ASP A 262 -0.09 -2.20 -20.09
N ILE A 263 -0.01 -3.53 -20.16
CA ILE A 263 1.14 -4.35 -19.72
C ILE A 263 2.28 -4.24 -20.75
N LYS A 264 1.94 -4.25 -22.05
CA LYS A 264 2.90 -4.05 -23.09
C LYS A 264 3.26 -2.56 -23.17
N LEU A 265 4.26 -2.18 -22.39
CA LEU A 265 4.98 -0.93 -22.63
C LEU A 265 5.61 -1.06 -24.03
N LYS A 266 4.84 -0.74 -25.09
CA LYS A 266 5.42 -0.64 -26.43
C LYS A 266 6.47 0.47 -26.37
N TYR A 267 7.71 0.05 -26.54
CA TYR A 267 8.91 0.86 -26.62
C TYR A 267 8.87 1.85 -27.77
#